data_0e74654bb09dde382603737ffc6a152d
#
_entry.id   0e74654bb09dde382603737ffc6a152d
#
_cell.length_a   1.000
_cell.length_b   1.000
_cell.length_c   1.000
_cell.angle_alpha   90.00
_cell.angle_beta   90.00
_cell.angle_gamma   90.00
#
_symmetry.space_group_name_H-M   'P 1'
#
loop_
_entity.id
_entity.type
_entity.pdbx_description
1 polymer ?
#
loop_
_entity_poly.entity_id
_entity_poly.type
_entity_poly.pdbx_seq_one_letter_code
_entity_poly.pdbx_strand_id
1 'polypeptide(L)'
;NVALLPLVSIPELETWIETWTFSETIHSRSYTHIIRNIVNDPSIVFDDIVTNEEIIKRAQDISSYYDDLIRDSQLYSLYGEGTYTVDGKECVVTLRSLKKQLYLCLMSVNALEAIRFYVSFACSFAFAERRLMEGNAKIIKFIARDEALHLTGTQHILNIMAAGQDDPEMAEIAEECKQEAYDLFVAAAEQE
;
A
#
# COMPACT_ATOMS: atom_id res chain seq x y z
N ASN A 1 -0.31 4.62 -5.26
CA ASN A 1 -0.83 5.88 -4.66
C ASN A 1 -1.55 6.75 -5.71
N VAL A 2 -1.08 6.79 -6.95
CA VAL A 2 -1.73 7.54 -8.05
C VAL A 2 -3.21 7.19 -8.21
N ALA A 3 -3.60 5.94 -7.92
CA ALA A 3 -4.99 5.48 -7.94
C ALA A 3 -5.91 6.24 -6.96
N LEU A 4 -5.35 6.85 -5.92
CA LEU A 4 -6.10 7.60 -4.91
C LEU A 4 -6.41 9.04 -5.36
N LEU A 5 -5.62 9.62 -6.27
CA LEU A 5 -5.78 11.02 -6.72
C LEU A 5 -7.17 11.35 -7.26
N PRO A 6 -7.80 10.53 -8.12
CA PRO A 6 -9.15 10.82 -8.63
C PRO A 6 -10.25 10.79 -7.57
N LEU A 7 -9.96 10.27 -6.38
CA LEU A 7 -10.92 10.12 -5.28
C LEU A 7 -10.83 11.28 -4.27
N VAL A 8 -9.89 12.21 -4.49
CA VAL A 8 -9.59 13.31 -3.57
C VAL A 8 -10.12 14.62 -4.11
N SER A 9 -10.78 15.41 -3.27
CA SER A 9 -11.28 16.74 -3.59
C SER A 9 -10.62 17.86 -2.79
N ILE A 10 -9.74 17.52 -1.85
CA ILE A 10 -9.06 18.47 -0.97
C ILE A 10 -7.63 18.68 -1.48
N PRO A 11 -7.24 19.92 -1.89
CA PRO A 11 -5.91 20.17 -2.47
C PRO A 11 -4.73 19.80 -1.57
N GLU A 12 -4.90 19.94 -0.26
CA GLU A 12 -3.87 19.54 0.72
C GLU A 12 -3.61 18.04 0.70
N LEU A 13 -4.67 17.24 0.59
CA LEU A 13 -4.57 15.79 0.50
C LEU A 13 -4.01 15.34 -0.85
N GLU A 14 -4.39 16.00 -1.94
CA GLU A 14 -3.79 15.79 -3.27
C GLU A 14 -2.28 16.01 -3.22
N THR A 15 -1.83 17.14 -2.68
CA THR A 15 -0.41 17.48 -2.53
C THR A 15 0.33 16.43 -1.69
N TRP A 16 -0.30 15.93 -0.63
CA TRP A 16 0.29 14.90 0.22
C TRP A 16 0.46 13.57 -0.53
N ILE A 17 -0.57 13.12 -1.28
CA ILE A 17 -0.52 11.88 -2.09
C ILE A 17 0.54 11.99 -3.20
N GLU A 18 0.66 13.14 -3.86
CA GLU A 18 1.69 13.38 -4.89
C GLU A 18 3.10 13.31 -4.29
N THR A 19 3.31 13.92 -3.12
CA THR A 19 4.59 13.87 -2.41
C THR A 19 4.92 12.44 -1.97
N TRP A 20 3.95 11.72 -1.46
CA TRP A 20 4.08 10.29 -1.13
C TRP A 20 4.46 9.47 -2.38
N THR A 21 3.76 9.65 -3.49
CA THR A 21 4.08 8.98 -4.77
C THR A 21 5.50 9.28 -5.26
N PHE A 22 5.97 10.51 -5.08
CA PHE A 22 7.36 10.88 -5.39
C PHE A 22 8.35 10.12 -4.50
N SER A 23 8.10 10.03 -3.19
CA SER A 23 8.94 9.27 -2.25
C SER A 23 9.06 7.80 -2.67
N GLU A 24 7.93 7.15 -3.01
CA GLU A 24 7.92 5.76 -3.47
C GLU A 24 8.77 5.55 -4.75
N THR A 25 8.77 6.53 -5.64
CA THR A 25 9.63 6.49 -6.82
C THR A 25 11.12 6.51 -6.44
N ILE A 26 11.50 7.30 -5.44
CA ILE A 26 12.87 7.35 -4.92
C ILE A 26 13.21 6.04 -4.19
N HIS A 27 12.29 5.48 -3.41
CA HIS A 27 12.47 4.19 -2.71
C HIS A 27 12.74 3.06 -3.72
N SER A 28 11.92 2.92 -4.75
CA SER A 28 12.10 1.93 -5.81
C SER A 28 13.47 2.03 -6.50
N ARG A 29 13.90 3.26 -6.84
CA ARG A 29 15.23 3.50 -7.41
C ARG A 29 16.36 3.18 -6.43
N SER A 30 16.15 3.43 -5.16
CA SER A 30 17.11 3.13 -4.09
C SER A 30 17.33 1.64 -3.94
N TYR A 31 16.27 0.83 -3.93
CA TYR A 31 16.38 -0.63 -3.92
C TYR A 31 17.09 -1.16 -5.17
N THR A 32 16.76 -0.65 -6.35
CA THR A 32 17.45 -0.99 -7.58
C THR A 32 18.96 -0.65 -7.50
N HIS A 33 19.29 0.52 -6.94
CA HIS A 33 20.69 0.92 -6.73
C HIS A 33 21.41 -0.02 -5.77
N ILE A 34 20.77 -0.38 -4.65
CA ILE A 34 21.32 -1.32 -3.67
C ILE A 34 21.65 -2.65 -4.35
N ILE A 35 20.68 -3.27 -5.03
CA ILE A 35 20.85 -4.57 -5.68
C ILE A 35 22.02 -4.53 -6.68
N ARG A 36 22.07 -3.49 -7.51
CA ARG A 36 23.15 -3.32 -8.51
C ARG A 36 24.56 -3.16 -7.91
N ASN A 37 24.67 -2.76 -6.65
CA ASN A 37 25.95 -2.54 -5.99
C ASN A 37 26.38 -3.68 -5.06
N ILE A 38 25.48 -4.58 -4.69
CA ILE A 38 25.78 -5.68 -3.77
C ILE A 38 25.78 -7.05 -4.43
N VAL A 39 25.15 -7.19 -5.61
CA VAL A 39 25.05 -8.45 -6.34
C VAL A 39 25.86 -8.36 -7.63
N ASN A 40 26.71 -9.36 -7.88
CA ASN A 40 27.56 -9.39 -9.09
C ASN A 40 26.73 -9.43 -10.38
N ASP A 41 25.62 -10.16 -10.38
CA ASP A 41 24.68 -10.20 -11.48
C ASP A 41 23.27 -9.85 -10.96
N PRO A 42 22.85 -8.58 -11.08
CA PRO A 42 21.55 -8.12 -10.61
C PRO A 42 20.36 -8.79 -11.33
N SER A 43 20.57 -9.33 -12.55
CA SER A 43 19.48 -9.96 -13.31
C SER A 43 18.91 -11.17 -12.58
N ILE A 44 19.74 -11.94 -11.89
CA ILE A 44 19.30 -13.10 -11.09
C ILE A 44 18.26 -12.69 -10.06
N VAL A 45 18.47 -11.56 -9.37
CA VAL A 45 17.53 -11.07 -8.36
C VAL A 45 16.25 -10.56 -9.01
N PHE A 46 16.36 -9.80 -10.11
CA PHE A 46 15.18 -9.26 -10.79
C PHE A 46 14.34 -10.35 -11.45
N ASP A 47 14.95 -11.40 -11.99
CA ASP A 47 14.26 -12.55 -12.56
C ASP A 47 13.57 -13.39 -11.46
N ASP A 48 14.19 -13.52 -10.29
CA ASP A 48 13.61 -14.25 -9.15
C ASP A 48 12.36 -13.56 -8.60
N ILE A 49 12.32 -12.22 -8.56
CA ILE A 49 11.16 -11.45 -8.07
C ILE A 49 9.87 -11.82 -8.83
N VAL A 50 9.95 -12.09 -10.13
CA VAL A 50 8.78 -12.41 -10.96
C VAL A 50 8.47 -13.90 -11.06
N THR A 51 9.28 -14.76 -10.46
CA THR A 51 9.13 -16.22 -10.47
C THR A 51 8.96 -16.83 -9.08
N ASN A 52 9.32 -16.10 -8.02
CA ASN A 52 9.20 -16.54 -6.64
C ASN A 52 7.75 -16.46 -6.16
N GLU A 53 7.15 -17.61 -5.88
CA GLU A 53 5.72 -17.73 -5.53
C GLU A 53 5.36 -16.93 -4.27
N GLU A 54 6.25 -16.87 -3.26
CA GLU A 54 6.00 -16.12 -2.02
C GLU A 54 5.98 -14.61 -2.29
N ILE A 55 6.90 -14.12 -3.12
CA ILE A 55 6.92 -12.70 -3.51
C ILE A 55 5.68 -12.34 -4.33
N ILE A 56 5.31 -13.18 -5.29
CA ILE A 56 4.13 -13.00 -6.13
C ILE A 56 2.87 -12.96 -5.26
N LYS A 57 2.72 -13.90 -4.33
CA LYS A 57 1.57 -13.95 -3.42
C LYS A 57 1.46 -12.68 -2.59
N ARG A 58 2.56 -12.23 -1.98
CA ARG A 58 2.60 -10.97 -1.20
C ARG A 58 2.22 -9.76 -2.03
N ALA A 59 2.70 -9.69 -3.28
CA ALA A 59 2.35 -8.62 -4.20
C ALA A 59 0.86 -8.65 -4.56
N GLN A 60 0.29 -9.82 -4.83
CA GLN A 60 -1.12 -10.00 -5.16
C GLN A 60 -2.04 -9.65 -3.99
N ASP A 61 -1.67 -10.00 -2.76
CA ASP A 61 -2.45 -9.68 -1.56
C ASP A 61 -2.66 -8.17 -1.38
N ILE A 62 -1.69 -7.35 -1.82
CA ILE A 62 -1.78 -5.90 -1.75
C ILE A 62 -2.43 -5.32 -3.02
N SER A 63 -1.99 -5.78 -4.20
CA SER A 63 -2.45 -5.21 -5.46
C SER A 63 -3.93 -5.43 -5.70
N SER A 64 -4.53 -6.52 -5.17
CA SER A 64 -5.96 -6.80 -5.32
C SER A 64 -6.85 -5.68 -4.81
N TYR A 65 -6.51 -5.06 -3.67
CA TYR A 65 -7.27 -3.93 -3.12
C TYR A 65 -7.18 -2.68 -4.01
N TYR A 66 -6.01 -2.44 -4.60
CA TYR A 66 -5.83 -1.35 -5.56
C TYR A 66 -6.55 -1.63 -6.88
N ASP A 67 -6.44 -2.85 -7.40
CA ASP A 67 -7.03 -3.23 -8.68
C ASP A 67 -8.55 -3.13 -8.63
N ASP A 68 -9.17 -3.59 -7.55
CA ASP A 68 -10.61 -3.47 -7.34
C ASP A 68 -11.04 -2.01 -7.20
N LEU A 69 -10.31 -1.21 -6.41
CA LEU A 69 -10.61 0.22 -6.25
C LEU A 69 -10.47 0.99 -7.57
N ILE A 70 -9.43 0.73 -8.36
CA ILE A 70 -9.20 1.36 -9.67
C ILE A 70 -10.34 1.00 -10.62
N ARG A 71 -10.65 -0.28 -10.75
CA ARG A 71 -11.70 -0.78 -11.64
C ARG A 71 -13.03 -0.14 -11.31
N ASP A 72 -13.45 -0.22 -10.06
CA ASP A 72 -14.78 0.19 -9.63
C ASP A 72 -14.93 1.72 -9.59
N SER A 73 -13.87 2.45 -9.24
CA SER A 73 -13.87 3.91 -9.34
C SER A 73 -13.99 4.41 -10.78
N GLN A 74 -13.34 3.74 -11.73
CA GLN A 74 -13.47 4.04 -13.16
C GLN A 74 -14.88 3.74 -13.67
N LEU A 75 -15.47 2.60 -13.31
CA LEU A 75 -16.84 2.24 -13.68
C LEU A 75 -17.83 3.26 -13.11
N TYR A 76 -17.67 3.61 -11.85
CA TYR A 76 -18.53 4.62 -11.20
C TYR A 76 -18.41 5.99 -11.89
N SER A 77 -17.20 6.42 -12.19
CA SER A 77 -16.96 7.72 -12.84
C SER A 77 -17.56 7.80 -14.25
N LEU A 78 -17.55 6.69 -14.99
CA LEU A 78 -18.03 6.66 -16.38
C LEU A 78 -19.54 6.38 -16.48
N TYR A 79 -20.07 5.54 -15.62
CA TYR A 79 -21.42 4.97 -15.78
C TYR A 79 -22.32 5.12 -14.54
N GLY A 80 -21.77 5.55 -13.40
CA GLY A 80 -22.50 5.67 -12.13
C GLY A 80 -22.65 4.35 -11.39
N GLU A 81 -23.65 4.29 -10.51
CA GLU A 81 -23.98 3.06 -9.78
C GLU A 81 -24.63 2.02 -10.69
N GLY A 82 -24.27 0.77 -10.49
CA GLY A 82 -24.82 -0.32 -11.30
C GLY A 82 -24.12 -1.66 -11.11
N THR A 83 -24.60 -2.64 -11.86
CA THR A 83 -23.97 -3.95 -11.98
C THR A 83 -23.30 -4.06 -13.34
N TYR A 84 -22.02 -4.37 -13.34
CA TYR A 84 -21.16 -4.41 -14.53
C TYR A 84 -20.53 -5.79 -14.68
N THR A 85 -20.26 -6.19 -15.92
CA THR A 85 -19.50 -7.41 -16.20
C THR A 85 -18.13 -7.05 -16.73
N VAL A 86 -17.09 -7.39 -15.97
CA VAL A 86 -15.68 -7.16 -16.34
C VAL A 86 -14.97 -8.50 -16.33
N ASP A 87 -14.33 -8.86 -17.44
CA ASP A 87 -13.63 -10.13 -17.63
C ASP A 87 -14.48 -11.37 -17.26
N GLY A 88 -15.79 -11.30 -17.57
CA GLY A 88 -16.75 -12.38 -17.29
C GLY A 88 -17.19 -12.49 -15.83
N LYS A 89 -16.77 -11.57 -14.97
CA LYS A 89 -17.20 -11.47 -13.57
C LYS A 89 -18.17 -10.31 -13.39
N GLU A 90 -19.22 -10.55 -12.62
CA GLU A 90 -20.18 -9.53 -12.23
C GLU A 90 -19.64 -8.73 -11.03
N CYS A 91 -19.65 -7.40 -11.13
CA CYS A 91 -19.29 -6.48 -10.05
C CYS A 91 -20.40 -5.45 -9.82
N VAL A 92 -20.79 -5.28 -8.57
CA VAL A 92 -21.79 -4.30 -8.14
C VAL A 92 -21.04 -3.08 -7.62
N VAL A 93 -21.22 -1.96 -8.30
CA VAL A 93 -20.56 -0.69 -7.98
C VAL A 93 -21.57 0.29 -7.43
N THR A 94 -21.33 0.74 -6.21
CA THR A 94 -22.10 1.78 -5.52
C THR A 94 -21.16 2.74 -4.82
N LEU A 95 -21.61 3.92 -4.45
CA LEU A 95 -20.79 4.84 -3.66
C LEU A 95 -20.35 4.20 -2.33
N ARG A 96 -21.25 3.43 -1.67
CA ARG A 96 -20.93 2.71 -0.44
C ARG A 96 -19.84 1.64 -0.66
N SER A 97 -19.94 0.87 -1.75
CA SER A 97 -18.91 -0.15 -2.05
C SER A 97 -17.54 0.48 -2.33
N LEU A 98 -17.50 1.63 -3.00
CA LEU A 98 -16.26 2.37 -3.24
C LEU A 98 -15.65 2.92 -1.94
N LYS A 99 -16.48 3.45 -1.04
CA LYS A 99 -16.01 3.89 0.29
C LYS A 99 -15.41 2.74 1.08
N LYS A 100 -16.05 1.55 1.04
CA LYS A 100 -15.54 0.34 1.68
C LYS A 100 -14.20 -0.10 1.07
N GLN A 101 -14.11 -0.14 -0.25
CA GLN A 101 -12.87 -0.49 -0.95
C GLN A 101 -11.74 0.48 -0.65
N LEU A 102 -12.02 1.80 -0.61
CA LEU A 102 -11.02 2.82 -0.25
C LEU A 102 -10.50 2.60 1.18
N TYR A 103 -11.40 2.35 2.14
CA TYR A 103 -11.03 2.10 3.53
C TYR A 103 -10.13 0.86 3.65
N LEU A 104 -10.49 -0.26 3.03
CA LEU A 104 -9.71 -1.50 3.06
C LEU A 104 -8.38 -1.37 2.29
N CYS A 105 -8.37 -0.64 1.18
CA CYS A 105 -7.14 -0.35 0.45
C CYS A 105 -6.15 0.43 1.33
N LEU A 106 -6.60 1.47 2.03
CA LEU A 106 -5.75 2.22 2.97
C LEU A 106 -5.32 1.36 4.17
N MET A 107 -6.16 0.44 4.66
CA MET A 107 -5.78 -0.53 5.70
C MET A 107 -4.70 -1.50 5.19
N SER A 108 -4.80 -2.00 3.96
CA SER A 108 -3.78 -2.88 3.37
C SER A 108 -2.43 -2.18 3.23
N VAL A 109 -2.43 -0.91 2.82
CA VAL A 109 -1.22 -0.07 2.76
C VAL A 109 -0.63 0.14 4.15
N ASN A 110 -1.47 0.40 5.15
CA ASN A 110 -1.03 0.56 6.54
C ASN A 110 -0.35 -0.70 7.08
N ALA A 111 -0.89 -1.90 6.76
CA ALA A 111 -0.27 -3.18 7.12
C ALA A 111 1.08 -3.38 6.41
N LEU A 112 1.19 -2.98 5.14
CA LEU A 112 2.44 -3.02 4.39
C LEU A 112 3.52 -2.14 5.05
N GLU A 113 3.21 -0.89 5.28
CA GLU A 113 4.15 0.11 5.80
C GLU A 113 4.49 -0.12 7.28
N ALA A 114 3.53 -0.60 8.09
CA ALA A 114 3.74 -0.83 9.52
C ALA A 114 4.46 -2.14 9.85
N ILE A 115 4.26 -3.21 9.06
CA ILE A 115 4.76 -4.55 9.37
C ILE A 115 5.81 -4.98 8.36
N ARG A 116 5.42 -5.14 7.08
CA ARG A 116 6.26 -5.80 6.07
C ARG A 116 7.57 -5.06 5.81
N PHE A 117 7.54 -3.74 5.72
CA PHE A 117 8.76 -2.97 5.48
C PHE A 117 9.70 -2.97 6.68
N TYR A 118 9.17 -2.90 7.89
CA TYR A 118 10.00 -2.84 9.09
C TYR A 118 10.79 -4.12 9.37
N VAL A 119 10.27 -5.29 9.00
CA VAL A 119 11.03 -6.55 9.07
C VAL A 119 12.25 -6.49 8.13
N SER A 120 12.07 -6.04 6.89
CA SER A 120 13.15 -5.83 5.92
C SER A 120 14.18 -4.80 6.40
N PHE A 121 13.72 -3.69 7.02
CA PHE A 121 14.61 -2.68 7.59
C PHE A 121 15.44 -3.23 8.74
N ALA A 122 14.84 -4.01 9.65
CA ALA A 122 15.52 -4.65 10.76
C ALA A 122 16.65 -5.56 10.27
N CYS A 123 16.42 -6.35 9.22
CA CYS A 123 17.46 -7.17 8.60
C CYS A 123 18.63 -6.32 8.08
N SER A 124 18.33 -5.22 7.39
CA SER A 124 19.36 -4.30 6.87
C SER A 124 20.20 -3.67 7.99
N PHE A 125 19.58 -3.28 9.09
CA PHE A 125 20.28 -2.72 10.24
C PHE A 125 21.12 -3.77 10.99
N ALA A 126 20.64 -5.02 11.10
CA ALA A 126 21.39 -6.12 11.68
C ALA A 126 22.69 -6.42 10.89
N PHE A 127 22.68 -6.31 9.56
CA PHE A 127 23.91 -6.37 8.76
C PHE A 127 24.88 -5.23 9.10
N ALA A 128 24.37 -4.00 9.24
CA ALA A 128 25.21 -2.83 9.55
C ALA A 128 25.86 -2.91 10.94
N GLU A 129 25.16 -3.46 11.95
CA GLU A 129 25.75 -3.74 13.27
C GLU A 129 26.96 -4.68 13.19
N ARG A 130 26.97 -5.57 12.22
CA ARG A 130 28.09 -6.48 11.91
C ARG A 130 29.13 -5.83 10.99
N ARG A 131 29.04 -4.55 10.72
CA ARG A 131 29.88 -3.79 9.77
C ARG A 131 29.81 -4.32 8.33
N LEU A 132 28.68 -4.87 7.96
CA LEU A 132 28.37 -5.32 6.61
C LEU A 132 27.32 -4.39 6.01
N MET A 133 27.48 -4.05 4.73
CA MET A 133 26.49 -3.28 3.96
C MET A 133 26.07 -1.95 4.62
N GLU A 134 26.99 -1.25 5.29
CA GLU A 134 26.70 0.01 6.00
C GLU A 134 26.11 1.09 5.08
N GLY A 135 26.51 1.12 3.80
CA GLY A 135 25.94 2.02 2.79
C GLY A 135 24.47 1.73 2.52
N ASN A 136 24.10 0.44 2.45
CA ASN A 136 22.71 0.01 2.33
C ASN A 136 21.90 0.50 3.54
N ALA A 137 22.36 0.25 4.75
CA ALA A 137 21.65 0.67 5.97
C ALA A 137 21.42 2.19 6.03
N LYS A 138 22.35 3.01 5.47
CA LYS A 138 22.13 4.46 5.37
C LYS A 138 21.00 4.81 4.43
N ILE A 139 20.86 4.14 3.29
CA ILE A 139 19.75 4.34 2.35
C ILE A 139 18.44 3.90 3.02
N ILE A 140 18.42 2.69 3.60
CA ILE A 140 17.24 2.14 4.28
C ILE A 140 16.79 3.05 5.44
N LYS A 141 17.71 3.70 6.14
CA LYS A 141 17.34 4.66 7.20
C LYS A 141 16.55 5.86 6.67
N PHE A 142 16.86 6.35 5.47
CA PHE A 142 16.07 7.42 4.85
C PHE A 142 14.69 6.92 4.41
N ILE A 143 14.63 5.74 3.80
CA ILE A 143 13.36 5.10 3.43
C ILE A 143 12.49 4.92 4.68
N ALA A 144 13.00 4.29 5.74
CA ALA A 144 12.26 4.05 6.98
C ALA A 144 11.70 5.33 7.63
N ARG A 145 12.40 6.46 7.47
CA ARG A 145 11.90 7.76 7.93
C ARG A 145 10.71 8.23 7.10
N ASP A 146 10.76 8.04 5.80
CA ASP A 146 9.69 8.44 4.90
C ASP A 146 8.47 7.53 5.08
N GLU A 147 8.66 6.21 5.27
CA GLU A 147 7.58 5.27 5.59
C GLU A 147 6.88 5.59 6.91
N ALA A 148 7.60 6.10 7.90
CA ALA A 148 6.97 6.58 9.13
C ALA A 148 6.01 7.77 8.90
N LEU A 149 6.30 8.64 7.92
CA LEU A 149 5.39 9.72 7.51
C LEU A 149 4.18 9.18 6.75
N HIS A 150 4.38 8.23 5.83
CA HIS A 150 3.30 7.60 5.08
C HIS A 150 2.33 6.88 6.02
N LEU A 151 2.87 6.10 6.95
CA LEU A 151 2.08 5.40 7.99
C LEU A 151 1.29 6.38 8.85
N THR A 152 1.91 7.46 9.32
CA THR A 152 1.24 8.47 10.15
C THR A 152 0.11 9.15 9.38
N GLY A 153 0.34 9.51 8.11
CA GLY A 153 -0.66 10.16 7.27
C GLY A 153 -1.84 9.23 6.96
N THR A 154 -1.58 8.00 6.56
CA THR A 154 -2.64 7.01 6.28
C THR A 154 -3.44 6.65 7.52
N GLN A 155 -2.80 6.51 8.69
CA GLN A 155 -3.50 6.32 9.98
C GLN A 155 -4.38 7.52 10.33
N HIS A 156 -3.91 8.74 10.08
CA HIS A 156 -4.70 9.93 10.32
C HIS A 156 -5.96 9.96 9.46
N ILE A 157 -5.84 9.67 8.17
CA ILE A 157 -6.97 9.57 7.24
C ILE A 157 -7.95 8.49 7.71
N LEU A 158 -7.47 7.30 8.02
CA LEU A 158 -8.30 6.20 8.52
C LEU A 158 -9.05 6.54 9.80
N ASN A 159 -8.41 7.27 10.72
CA ASN A 159 -9.04 7.73 11.96
C ASN A 159 -10.16 8.76 11.70
N ILE A 160 -9.96 9.67 10.75
CA ILE A 160 -11.02 10.63 10.34
C ILE A 160 -12.20 9.88 9.73
N MET A 161 -11.92 8.94 8.82
CA MET A 161 -12.96 8.11 8.20
C MET A 161 -13.74 7.31 9.24
N ALA A 162 -13.06 6.63 10.14
CA ALA A 162 -13.69 5.82 11.20
C ALA A 162 -14.47 6.66 12.23
N ALA A 163 -14.07 7.91 12.45
CA ALA A 163 -14.82 8.84 13.32
C ALA A 163 -16.14 9.31 12.70
N GLY A 164 -16.28 9.24 11.37
CA GLY A 164 -17.52 9.60 10.65
C GLY A 164 -17.93 11.07 10.81
N GLN A 165 -16.98 11.98 11.11
CA GLN A 165 -17.29 13.38 11.37
C GLN A 165 -17.84 14.10 10.12
N ASP A 166 -17.21 13.85 8.99
CA ASP A 166 -17.59 14.45 7.71
C ASP A 166 -18.57 13.56 6.93
N ASP A 167 -18.53 12.24 7.18
CA ASP A 167 -19.36 11.24 6.54
C ASP A 167 -19.71 10.12 7.54
N PRO A 168 -20.90 10.19 8.17
CA PRO A 168 -21.33 9.20 9.16
C PRO A 168 -21.37 7.76 8.63
N GLU A 169 -21.59 7.56 7.31
CA GLU A 169 -21.57 6.24 6.68
C GLU A 169 -20.20 5.57 6.79
N MET A 170 -19.12 6.38 6.81
CA MET A 170 -17.78 5.85 6.98
C MET A 170 -17.54 5.21 8.34
N ALA A 171 -18.16 5.70 9.41
CA ALA A 171 -18.09 5.06 10.73
C ALA A 171 -18.75 3.68 10.73
N GLU A 172 -19.89 3.54 10.04
CA GLU A 172 -20.57 2.25 9.86
C GLU A 172 -19.68 1.27 9.05
N ILE A 173 -19.11 1.75 7.95
CA ILE A 173 -18.21 0.96 7.09
C ILE A 173 -16.96 0.51 7.89
N ALA A 174 -16.38 1.39 8.68
CA ALA A 174 -15.22 1.06 9.50
C ALA A 174 -15.53 -0.06 10.52
N GLU A 175 -16.71 -0.03 11.16
CA GLU A 175 -17.13 -1.10 12.08
C GLU A 175 -17.43 -2.40 11.33
N GLU A 176 -18.09 -2.34 10.16
CA GLU A 176 -18.32 -3.52 9.30
C GLU A 176 -16.99 -4.17 8.86
N CYS A 177 -16.00 -3.36 8.52
CA CYS A 177 -14.69 -3.82 8.04
C CYS A 177 -13.72 -4.24 9.13
N LYS A 178 -14.07 -4.09 10.39
CA LYS A 178 -13.17 -4.27 11.54
C LYS A 178 -12.47 -5.64 11.57
N GLN A 179 -13.23 -6.72 11.33
CA GLN A 179 -12.66 -8.05 11.31
C GLN A 179 -11.76 -8.25 10.08
N GLU A 180 -12.20 -7.81 8.91
CA GLU A 180 -11.42 -7.90 7.67
C GLU A 180 -10.12 -7.09 7.77
N ALA A 181 -10.16 -5.88 8.34
CA ALA A 181 -8.99 -5.06 8.61
C ALA A 181 -8.04 -5.74 9.61
N TYR A 182 -8.56 -6.35 10.68
CA TYR A 182 -7.75 -7.12 11.63
C TYR A 182 -7.04 -8.30 10.95
N ASP A 183 -7.77 -9.06 10.12
CA ASP A 183 -7.24 -10.21 9.41
C ASP A 183 -6.11 -9.84 8.43
N LEU A 184 -6.18 -8.64 7.82
CA LEU A 184 -5.09 -8.07 7.01
C LEU A 184 -3.79 -7.94 7.80
N PHE A 185 -3.85 -7.39 9.01
CA PHE A 185 -2.68 -7.23 9.87
C PHE A 185 -2.14 -8.57 10.37
N VAL A 186 -3.02 -9.51 10.72
CA VAL A 186 -2.64 -10.88 11.10
C VAL A 186 -1.93 -11.57 9.94
N ALA A 187 -2.53 -11.54 8.74
CA ALA A 187 -1.93 -12.15 7.56
C ALA A 187 -0.57 -11.53 7.20
N ALA A 188 -0.43 -10.21 7.33
CA ALA A 188 0.86 -9.55 7.13
C ALA A 188 1.92 -10.01 8.14
N ALA A 189 1.54 -10.16 9.42
CA ALA A 189 2.45 -10.62 10.46
C ALA A 189 2.84 -12.12 10.34
N GLU A 190 1.93 -12.95 9.84
CA GLU A 190 2.19 -14.39 9.63
C GLU A 190 3.08 -14.65 8.40
N GLN A 191 3.10 -13.74 7.43
CA GLN A 191 3.92 -13.85 6.22
C GLN A 191 5.37 -13.36 6.42
N GLU A 192 5.67 -12.63 7.49
CA GLU A 192 7.00 -12.10 7.83
C GLU A 192 7.68 -12.89 8.94
#